data_13facfad03d23ed07a4f8287cc0c8ddd
#
_entry.id   13facfad03d23ed07a4f8287cc0c8ddd
#
_cell.length_a   1.000
_cell.length_b   1.000
_cell.length_c   1.000
_cell.angle_alpha   90.00
_cell.angle_beta   90.00
_cell.angle_gamma   90.00
#
_symmetry.space_group_name_H-M   'P 1'
#
loop_
_entity.id
_entity.type
_entity.pdbx_description
1 polymer ?
#
loop_
_entity_poly.entity_id
_entity_poly.type
_entity_poly.pdbx_seq_one_letter_code
_entity_poly.pdbx_strand_id
1 'polypeptide(L)'
;MARENYVFTSESVSEGHPDKVCDRISDAVLDAFLAEEPNARVACETFATTNQVVVGGEVGLSDQAKLADFMGRIDHIVRDCVKDIGYEQDAFHWATLQFANYLHPQSAHISQGVDKDGAGDQGIMFGYATDETPELMPAPIQYSHAILRRLAEARKSGAEPTLGPDAKSQLSVRYEGGKPVGVTSIVLSTQHKFESQTSDDIRAIVEPYIREVLPAGWIDEKTEWWVNPTGTFVIGGPDGDAGLTGRKIIVDTYGGAAPHGGGAFSGKDPTKVDRSAAYAARYLAKNVVAAGLAKKCLIQVSYAIGVAKPLSIYADTYGTGEVADEEIERIVAQCMDLTPRGIRTHLDLNRPIYARTAAYGHFGRAPEADGGFSWEKTDLIEALKKAV
;
A
#
# COMPACT_ATOMS: atom_id res chain seq x y z
N MET A 1 24.06 19.51 -9.29
CA MET A 1 23.94 18.42 -10.29
C MET A 1 23.27 17.23 -9.60
N ALA A 2 22.27 16.62 -10.20
CA ALA A 2 21.67 15.41 -9.66
C ALA A 2 22.71 14.28 -9.61
N ARG A 3 22.64 13.43 -8.59
CA ARG A 3 23.54 12.27 -8.46
C ARG A 3 23.15 11.23 -9.51
N GLU A 4 24.09 10.82 -10.36
CA GLU A 4 23.81 9.90 -11.48
C GLU A 4 24.17 8.45 -11.19
N ASN A 5 25.23 8.22 -10.37
CA ASN A 5 25.72 6.90 -10.03
C ASN A 5 25.63 6.67 -8.53
N TYR A 6 24.79 5.71 -8.11
CA TYR A 6 24.52 5.42 -6.69
C TYR A 6 23.87 4.05 -6.52
N VAL A 7 23.80 3.61 -5.28
CA VAL A 7 22.96 2.48 -4.87
C VAL A 7 21.82 3.03 -4.02
N PHE A 8 20.59 2.58 -4.30
CA PHE A 8 19.42 2.92 -3.52
C PHE A 8 18.70 1.64 -3.08
N THR A 9 18.27 1.60 -1.82
CA THR A 9 17.69 0.42 -1.20
C THR A 9 16.27 0.70 -0.75
N SER A 10 15.37 -0.24 -1.04
CA SER A 10 14.02 -0.28 -0.48
C SER A 10 13.67 -1.67 -0.01
N GLU A 11 12.73 -1.75 0.92
CA GLU A 11 12.21 -3.01 1.44
C GLU A 11 10.70 -3.10 1.27
N SER A 12 10.21 -4.33 1.24
CA SER A 12 8.79 -4.69 1.30
C SER A 12 8.56 -5.78 2.33
N VAL A 13 7.32 -5.90 2.81
CA VAL A 13 6.90 -6.97 3.69
C VAL A 13 5.63 -7.63 3.14
N SER A 14 5.46 -8.94 3.41
CA SER A 14 4.33 -9.72 2.92
C SER A 14 3.04 -9.43 3.70
N GLU A 15 1.93 -9.97 3.19
CA GLU A 15 0.63 -9.92 3.86
C GLU A 15 0.61 -10.55 5.25
N GLY A 16 1.55 -11.46 5.52
CA GLY A 16 1.70 -12.15 6.82
C GLY A 16 2.60 -11.42 7.82
N HIS A 17 3.29 -10.36 7.43
CA HIS A 17 4.04 -9.53 8.38
C HIS A 17 3.08 -8.97 9.44
N PRO A 18 3.44 -8.91 10.75
CA PRO A 18 2.53 -8.49 11.82
C PRO A 18 1.76 -7.19 11.53
N ASP A 19 2.46 -6.13 11.11
CA ASP A 19 1.81 -4.87 10.77
C ASP A 19 0.89 -5.00 9.54
N LYS A 20 1.25 -5.84 8.56
CA LYS A 20 0.41 -6.07 7.37
C LYS A 20 -0.79 -6.97 7.64
N VAL A 21 -0.70 -7.87 8.58
CA VAL A 21 -1.88 -8.58 9.11
C VAL A 21 -2.89 -7.57 9.66
N CYS A 22 -2.43 -6.58 10.41
CA CYS A 22 -3.28 -5.52 10.95
C CYS A 22 -3.88 -4.64 9.84
N ASP A 23 -3.09 -4.23 8.85
CA ASP A 23 -3.56 -3.46 7.70
C ASP A 23 -4.62 -4.25 6.91
N ARG A 24 -4.38 -5.55 6.65
CA ARG A 24 -5.31 -6.44 5.98
C ARG A 24 -6.64 -6.59 6.71
N ILE A 25 -6.60 -6.76 8.03
CA ILE A 25 -7.80 -6.83 8.87
C ILE A 25 -8.56 -5.52 8.83
N SER A 26 -7.89 -4.38 9.02
CA SER A 26 -8.52 -3.06 9.00
C SER A 26 -9.21 -2.76 7.67
N ASP A 27 -8.58 -3.12 6.54
CA ASP A 27 -9.19 -2.94 5.22
C ASP A 27 -10.25 -4.00 4.89
N ALA A 28 -10.18 -5.21 5.45
CA ALA A 28 -11.26 -6.19 5.34
C ALA A 28 -12.53 -5.73 6.07
N VAL A 29 -12.38 -5.12 7.25
CA VAL A 29 -13.49 -4.46 7.96
C VAL A 29 -14.05 -3.32 7.13
N LEU A 30 -13.21 -2.44 6.59
CA LEU A 30 -13.63 -1.34 5.72
C LEU A 30 -14.42 -1.85 4.51
N ASP A 31 -13.92 -2.83 3.78
CA ASP A 31 -14.58 -3.38 2.60
C ASP A 31 -15.95 -3.99 2.94
N ALA A 32 -16.06 -4.65 4.09
CA ALA A 32 -17.33 -5.21 4.55
C ALA A 32 -18.37 -4.11 4.83
N PHE A 33 -17.96 -2.98 5.42
CA PHE A 33 -18.83 -1.82 5.61
C PHE A 33 -19.23 -1.16 4.29
N LEU A 34 -18.31 -0.99 3.35
CA LEU A 34 -18.58 -0.39 2.04
C LEU A 34 -19.46 -1.29 1.16
N ALA A 35 -19.38 -2.61 1.32
CA ALA A 35 -20.28 -3.56 0.65
C ALA A 35 -21.72 -3.45 1.19
N GLU A 36 -21.90 -3.15 2.48
CA GLU A 36 -23.20 -2.92 3.07
C GLU A 36 -23.79 -1.56 2.67
N GLU A 37 -22.94 -0.51 2.66
CA GLU A 37 -23.32 0.85 2.29
C GLU A 37 -22.11 1.60 1.69
N PRO A 38 -22.17 2.06 0.42
CA PRO A 38 -21.07 2.77 -0.25
C PRO A 38 -20.62 4.05 0.45
N ASN A 39 -21.47 4.66 1.28
CA ASN A 39 -21.15 5.84 2.06
C ASN A 39 -20.85 5.55 3.54
N ALA A 40 -20.61 4.29 3.88
CA ALA A 40 -20.23 3.91 5.24
C ALA A 40 -19.02 4.72 5.72
N ARG A 41 -19.01 5.04 7.00
CA ARG A 41 -17.89 5.73 7.68
C ARG A 41 -17.09 4.70 8.45
N VAL A 42 -15.79 4.67 8.21
CA VAL A 42 -14.89 3.71 8.87
C VAL A 42 -13.56 4.38 9.17
N ALA A 43 -13.15 4.25 10.41
CA ALA A 43 -11.79 4.47 10.88
C ALA A 43 -11.48 3.30 11.82
N CYS A 44 -10.93 2.22 11.26
CA CYS A 44 -10.65 0.97 11.96
C CYS A 44 -9.15 0.77 12.10
N GLU A 45 -8.66 0.70 13.31
CA GLU A 45 -7.29 0.34 13.64
C GLU A 45 -7.26 -1.04 14.28
N THR A 46 -6.22 -1.80 13.95
CA THR A 46 -6.02 -3.18 14.44
C THR A 46 -4.68 -3.27 15.14
N PHE A 47 -4.68 -3.95 16.28
CA PHE A 47 -3.50 -4.43 16.97
C PHE A 47 -3.53 -5.95 16.99
N ALA A 48 -2.42 -6.60 16.67
CA ALA A 48 -2.28 -8.05 16.72
C ALA A 48 -0.99 -8.46 17.46
N THR A 49 -1.07 -9.51 18.28
CA THR A 49 0.06 -10.10 19.01
C THR A 49 -0.22 -11.59 19.21
N THR A 50 0.62 -12.29 19.97
CA THR A 50 0.47 -13.72 20.29
C THR A 50 -0.98 -14.04 20.68
N ASN A 51 -1.61 -14.89 19.88
CA ASN A 51 -2.99 -15.40 20.06
C ASN A 51 -4.08 -14.32 20.23
N GLN A 52 -3.84 -13.07 19.85
CA GLN A 52 -4.79 -11.99 20.08
C GLN A 52 -4.87 -11.00 18.92
N VAL A 53 -6.10 -10.60 18.58
CA VAL A 53 -6.42 -9.49 17.67
C VAL A 53 -7.40 -8.55 18.37
N VAL A 54 -7.09 -7.26 18.33
CA VAL A 54 -7.93 -6.19 18.85
C VAL A 54 -8.23 -5.21 17.72
N VAL A 55 -9.50 -4.86 17.51
CA VAL A 55 -9.90 -3.79 16.60
C VAL A 55 -10.55 -2.66 17.40
N GLY A 56 -10.29 -1.42 16.99
CA GLY A 56 -10.84 -0.24 17.66
C GLY A 56 -10.99 0.92 16.68
N GLY A 57 -11.77 1.93 17.06
CA GLY A 57 -12.02 3.10 16.24
C GLY A 57 -13.51 3.39 16.03
N GLU A 58 -13.84 4.16 15.00
CA GLU A 58 -15.20 4.62 14.76
C GLU A 58 -15.75 4.06 13.43
N VAL A 59 -17.02 3.67 13.49
CA VAL A 59 -17.75 3.16 12.32
C VAL A 59 -19.16 3.74 12.25
N GLY A 60 -19.73 3.80 11.05
CA GLY A 60 -21.09 4.33 10.87
C GLY A 60 -21.76 3.82 9.60
N LEU A 61 -23.02 3.43 9.75
CA LEU A 61 -23.98 3.21 8.69
C LEU A 61 -25.13 4.20 8.87
N SER A 62 -25.88 4.48 7.80
CA SER A 62 -27.06 5.34 7.86
C SER A 62 -28.16 4.77 8.76
N ASP A 63 -28.27 3.44 8.81
CA ASP A 63 -29.23 2.69 9.65
C ASP A 63 -28.53 2.13 10.90
N GLN A 64 -28.91 2.66 12.09
CA GLN A 64 -28.33 2.24 13.37
C GLN A 64 -28.69 0.80 13.77
N ALA A 65 -29.86 0.27 13.34
CA ALA A 65 -30.21 -1.11 13.61
C ALA A 65 -29.35 -2.08 12.79
N LYS A 66 -29.09 -1.73 11.54
CA LYS A 66 -28.13 -2.46 10.69
C LYS A 66 -26.72 -2.40 11.27
N LEU A 67 -26.28 -1.24 11.77
CA LEU A 67 -24.96 -1.11 12.40
C LEU A 67 -24.82 -2.08 13.59
N ALA A 68 -25.83 -2.16 14.46
CA ALA A 68 -25.80 -3.03 15.63
C ALA A 68 -25.70 -4.52 15.25
N ASP A 69 -26.44 -4.95 14.21
CA ASP A 69 -26.35 -6.30 13.66
C ASP A 69 -24.97 -6.57 13.03
N PHE A 70 -24.47 -5.61 12.25
CA PHE A 70 -23.19 -5.71 11.56
C PHE A 70 -22.02 -5.85 12.53
N MET A 71 -22.05 -5.17 13.67
CA MET A 71 -21.01 -5.27 14.70
C MET A 71 -20.80 -6.71 15.21
N GLY A 72 -21.85 -7.54 15.21
CA GLY A 72 -21.76 -8.97 15.55
C GLY A 72 -21.00 -9.81 14.52
N ARG A 73 -20.79 -9.31 13.31
CA ARG A 73 -20.11 -10.02 12.20
C ARG A 73 -18.60 -9.76 12.15
N ILE A 74 -18.08 -8.77 12.88
CA ILE A 74 -16.68 -8.35 12.79
C ILE A 74 -15.71 -9.48 13.16
N ASP A 75 -16.02 -10.30 14.17
CA ASP A 75 -15.18 -11.47 14.52
C ASP A 75 -14.98 -12.44 13.33
N HIS A 76 -16.03 -12.73 12.59
CA HIS A 76 -15.93 -13.58 11.40
C HIS A 76 -15.08 -12.95 10.31
N ILE A 77 -15.25 -11.65 10.05
CA ILE A 77 -14.47 -10.92 9.06
C ILE A 77 -12.97 -10.98 9.40
N VAL A 78 -12.62 -10.77 10.66
CA VAL A 78 -11.24 -10.86 11.15
C VAL A 78 -10.67 -12.26 10.96
N ARG A 79 -11.41 -13.31 11.38
CA ARG A 79 -10.98 -14.71 11.25
C ARG A 79 -10.81 -15.13 9.80
N ASP A 80 -11.74 -14.74 8.93
CA ASP A 80 -11.67 -15.04 7.50
C ASP A 80 -10.44 -14.36 6.86
N CYS A 81 -10.12 -13.13 7.26
CA CYS A 81 -8.92 -12.42 6.81
C CYS A 81 -7.64 -13.16 7.27
N VAL A 82 -7.54 -13.54 8.55
CA VAL A 82 -6.38 -14.28 9.09
C VAL A 82 -6.24 -15.66 8.42
N LYS A 83 -7.35 -16.31 8.12
CA LYS A 83 -7.39 -17.58 7.38
C LYS A 83 -6.91 -17.42 5.93
N ASP A 84 -7.35 -16.37 5.22
CA ASP A 84 -6.88 -16.06 3.87
C ASP A 84 -5.39 -15.77 3.81
N ILE A 85 -4.84 -15.07 4.81
CA ILE A 85 -3.40 -14.85 4.97
C ILE A 85 -2.66 -16.19 5.14
N GLY A 86 -3.28 -17.17 5.81
CA GLY A 86 -2.76 -18.53 5.97
C GLY A 86 -2.14 -18.80 7.35
N TYR A 87 -2.60 -18.13 8.40
CA TYR A 87 -2.15 -18.40 9.77
C TYR A 87 -2.91 -19.55 10.44
N GLU A 88 -2.17 -20.67 10.62
CA GLU A 88 -2.60 -21.89 11.31
C GLU A 88 -1.49 -22.39 12.26
N GLN A 89 -0.73 -21.50 12.87
CA GLN A 89 0.31 -21.85 13.85
C GLN A 89 -0.23 -21.79 15.28
N ASP A 90 0.36 -22.56 16.20
CA ASP A 90 -0.19 -22.80 17.54
C ASP A 90 -0.56 -21.55 18.32
N ALA A 91 0.29 -20.51 18.28
CA ALA A 91 0.08 -19.28 19.02
C ALA A 91 -0.47 -18.12 18.17
N PHE A 92 -0.83 -18.36 16.90
CA PHE A 92 -1.62 -17.44 16.08
C PHE A 92 -2.38 -18.21 15.00
N HIS A 93 -3.64 -18.55 15.29
CA HIS A 93 -4.48 -19.38 14.42
C HIS A 93 -5.86 -18.74 14.23
N TRP A 94 -6.34 -18.67 12.98
CA TRP A 94 -7.61 -18.03 12.64
C TRP A 94 -8.81 -18.54 13.44
N ALA A 95 -8.85 -19.85 13.79
CA ALA A 95 -9.97 -20.44 14.51
C ALA A 95 -9.93 -20.23 16.02
N THR A 96 -8.74 -20.06 16.62
CA THR A 96 -8.55 -20.09 18.09
C THR A 96 -8.05 -18.78 18.69
N LEU A 97 -7.64 -17.81 17.86
CA LEU A 97 -7.21 -16.49 18.34
C LEU A 97 -8.30 -15.83 19.21
N GLN A 98 -7.88 -15.06 20.19
CA GLN A 98 -8.76 -14.23 21.01
C GLN A 98 -9.04 -12.92 20.23
N PHE A 99 -10.31 -12.56 20.14
CA PHE A 99 -10.74 -11.36 19.47
C PHE A 99 -11.40 -10.37 20.43
N ALA A 100 -10.99 -9.10 20.37
CA ALA A 100 -11.63 -8.02 21.11
C ALA A 100 -12.06 -6.89 20.15
N ASN A 101 -13.33 -6.49 20.25
CA ASN A 101 -13.91 -5.45 19.42
C ASN A 101 -14.22 -4.20 20.24
N TYR A 102 -13.49 -3.11 19.96
CA TYR A 102 -13.69 -1.78 20.54
C TYR A 102 -14.12 -0.75 19.49
N LEU A 103 -14.64 -1.20 18.35
CA LEU A 103 -15.28 -0.31 17.40
C LEU A 103 -16.56 0.28 18.03
N HIS A 104 -16.80 1.55 17.80
CA HIS A 104 -17.99 2.23 18.31
C HIS A 104 -18.58 3.16 17.23
N PRO A 105 -19.88 3.55 17.34
CA PRO A 105 -20.50 4.49 16.41
C PRO A 105 -19.78 5.84 16.39
N GLN A 106 -19.62 6.41 15.20
CA GLN A 106 -19.01 7.74 15.03
C GLN A 106 -19.82 8.81 15.75
N SER A 107 -19.15 9.75 16.44
CA SER A 107 -19.81 10.84 17.13
C SER A 107 -20.47 11.82 16.14
N ALA A 108 -21.66 12.34 16.52
CA ALA A 108 -22.43 13.28 15.70
C ALA A 108 -21.69 14.60 15.41
N HIS A 109 -20.69 14.96 16.21
CA HIS A 109 -19.92 16.20 16.01
C HIS A 109 -18.90 16.09 14.86
N ILE A 110 -18.35 14.90 14.61
CA ILE A 110 -17.39 14.67 13.52
C ILE A 110 -18.13 14.62 12.18
N SER A 111 -19.35 14.08 12.15
CA SER A 111 -20.14 13.99 10.92
C SER A 111 -20.50 15.37 10.34
N GLN A 112 -20.73 16.40 11.17
CA GLN A 112 -21.12 17.74 10.71
C GLN A 112 -20.08 18.44 9.82
N GLY A 113 -18.79 18.19 10.01
CA GLY A 113 -17.72 18.79 9.18
C GLY A 113 -17.59 18.11 7.81
N VAL A 114 -17.80 16.79 7.77
CA VAL A 114 -17.67 15.97 6.57
C VAL A 114 -18.94 16.04 5.70
N ASP A 115 -20.10 16.24 6.30
CA ASP A 115 -21.38 16.36 5.59
C ASP A 115 -21.47 17.62 4.69
N LYS A 116 -20.55 18.59 4.89
CA LYS A 116 -20.41 19.80 4.04
C LYS A 116 -19.35 19.66 2.94
N ASP A 117 -18.93 18.43 2.59
CA ASP A 117 -17.88 18.12 1.59
C ASP A 117 -16.48 18.68 1.92
N GLY A 118 -16.26 19.17 3.12
CA GLY A 118 -14.94 19.58 3.59
C GLY A 118 -14.04 18.41 3.93
N ALA A 119 -12.72 18.64 3.97
CA ALA A 119 -11.77 17.66 4.45
C ALA A 119 -12.05 17.35 5.94
N GLY A 120 -12.05 16.06 6.28
CA GLY A 120 -12.31 15.62 7.67
C GLY A 120 -11.15 15.91 8.62
N ASP A 121 -9.97 16.21 8.10
CA ASP A 121 -8.77 16.57 8.86
C ASP A 121 -7.87 17.49 8.04
N GLN A 122 -6.90 18.10 8.71
CA GLN A 122 -5.75 18.74 8.06
C GLN A 122 -4.72 17.69 7.63
N GLY A 123 -3.90 17.99 6.62
CA GLY A 123 -2.81 17.12 6.25
C GLY A 123 -2.11 17.53 4.98
N ILE A 124 -0.99 16.86 4.71
CA ILE A 124 -0.24 16.92 3.46
C ILE A 124 -0.13 15.51 2.88
N MET A 125 -0.39 15.37 1.59
CA MET A 125 -0.34 14.08 0.90
C MET A 125 0.56 14.21 -0.32
N PHE A 126 1.29 13.13 -0.61
CA PHE A 126 2.25 13.09 -1.71
C PHE A 126 1.89 12.00 -2.70
N GLY A 127 2.05 12.33 -3.98
CA GLY A 127 2.05 11.40 -5.09
C GLY A 127 3.38 11.47 -5.82
N TYR A 128 3.88 10.34 -6.28
CA TYR A 128 5.14 10.27 -7.02
C TYR A 128 5.05 9.29 -8.18
N ALA A 129 5.74 9.59 -9.26
CA ALA A 129 5.95 8.69 -10.38
C ALA A 129 7.35 8.92 -10.99
N THR A 130 7.92 7.86 -11.56
CA THR A 130 9.22 7.87 -12.24
C THR A 130 9.23 6.86 -13.37
N ASP A 131 9.97 7.12 -14.44
CA ASP A 131 10.09 6.25 -15.62
C ASP A 131 11.03 5.04 -15.41
N GLU A 132 11.25 4.64 -14.15
CA GLU A 132 12.19 3.56 -13.80
C GLU A 132 11.65 2.16 -14.10
N THR A 133 10.33 1.98 -14.01
CA THR A 133 9.64 0.70 -14.26
C THR A 133 8.40 0.92 -15.14
N PRO A 134 7.86 -0.14 -15.77
CA PRO A 134 6.61 -0.02 -16.55
C PRO A 134 5.43 0.52 -15.76
N GLU A 135 5.39 0.26 -14.44
CA GLU A 135 4.36 0.75 -13.53
C GLU A 135 4.55 2.22 -13.14
N LEU A 136 5.63 2.85 -13.60
CA LEU A 136 6.06 4.19 -13.24
C LEU A 136 6.29 4.35 -11.74
N MET A 137 7.01 3.39 -11.16
CA MET A 137 7.40 3.32 -9.76
C MET A 137 8.93 3.27 -9.61
N PRO A 138 9.45 3.66 -8.43
CA PRO A 138 10.86 3.41 -8.09
C PRO A 138 11.18 1.91 -8.12
N ALA A 139 12.23 1.54 -8.83
CA ALA A 139 12.58 0.15 -9.06
C ALA A 139 12.81 -0.68 -7.78
N PRO A 140 13.52 -0.20 -6.73
CA PRO A 140 13.79 -1.00 -5.55
C PRO A 140 12.53 -1.44 -4.82
N ILE A 141 11.55 -0.54 -4.61
CA ILE A 141 10.29 -0.89 -3.93
C ILE A 141 9.40 -1.75 -4.82
N GLN A 142 9.28 -1.42 -6.11
CA GLN A 142 8.43 -2.15 -7.04
C GLN A 142 8.83 -3.62 -7.15
N TYR A 143 10.12 -3.89 -7.32
CA TYR A 143 10.62 -5.27 -7.40
C TYR A 143 10.61 -5.99 -6.04
N SER A 144 10.82 -5.27 -4.92
CA SER A 144 10.65 -5.87 -3.59
C SER A 144 9.22 -6.34 -3.35
N HIS A 145 8.21 -5.57 -3.77
CA HIS A 145 6.80 -5.99 -3.76
C HIS A 145 6.54 -7.18 -4.67
N ALA A 146 7.05 -7.13 -5.89
CA ALA A 146 6.82 -8.16 -6.89
C ALA A 146 7.38 -9.52 -6.46
N ILE A 147 8.56 -9.56 -5.83
CA ILE A 147 9.15 -10.78 -5.25
C ILE A 147 8.23 -11.38 -4.19
N LEU A 148 7.78 -10.60 -3.21
CA LEU A 148 6.94 -11.11 -2.13
C LEU A 148 5.57 -11.55 -2.61
N ARG A 149 4.97 -10.82 -3.56
CA ARG A 149 3.71 -11.21 -4.19
C ARG A 149 3.85 -12.54 -4.93
N ARG A 150 4.92 -12.71 -5.70
CA ARG A 150 5.19 -13.95 -6.43
C ARG A 150 5.39 -15.15 -5.49
N LEU A 151 6.08 -14.96 -4.37
CA LEU A 151 6.24 -15.98 -3.34
C LEU A 151 4.92 -16.31 -2.62
N ALA A 152 4.09 -15.31 -2.34
CA ALA A 152 2.76 -15.52 -1.78
C ALA A 152 1.84 -16.32 -2.72
N GLU A 153 1.89 -16.04 -4.03
CA GLU A 153 1.19 -16.82 -5.06
C GLU A 153 1.65 -18.28 -5.08
N ALA A 154 2.97 -18.52 -5.03
CA ALA A 154 3.54 -19.88 -4.98
C ALA A 154 3.08 -20.63 -3.70
N ARG A 155 3.09 -19.96 -2.56
CA ARG A 155 2.61 -20.52 -1.29
C ARG A 155 1.11 -20.83 -1.34
N LYS A 156 0.27 -19.89 -1.73
CA LYS A 156 -1.19 -20.04 -1.76
C LYS A 156 -1.67 -21.06 -2.81
N SER A 157 -0.98 -21.17 -3.93
CA SER A 157 -1.27 -22.20 -4.94
C SER A 157 -0.83 -23.61 -4.54
N GLY A 158 -0.04 -23.75 -3.47
CA GLY A 158 0.54 -25.01 -3.03
C GLY A 158 1.77 -25.46 -3.83
N ALA A 159 2.30 -24.60 -4.72
CA ALA A 159 3.58 -24.87 -5.40
C ALA A 159 4.75 -24.90 -4.41
N GLU A 160 4.71 -24.02 -3.41
CA GLU A 160 5.70 -23.97 -2.32
C GLU A 160 5.02 -24.12 -0.95
N PRO A 161 4.58 -25.33 -0.58
CA PRO A 161 3.79 -25.56 0.61
C PRO A 161 4.58 -25.43 1.93
N THR A 162 5.92 -25.36 1.84
CA THR A 162 6.82 -25.23 2.98
C THR A 162 7.03 -23.79 3.43
N LEU A 163 6.70 -22.80 2.59
CA LEU A 163 6.77 -21.39 2.97
C LEU A 163 5.61 -21.00 3.89
N GLY A 164 5.90 -20.11 4.86
CA GLY A 164 4.90 -19.48 5.72
C GLY A 164 4.46 -18.11 5.16
N PRO A 165 3.46 -17.46 5.79
CA PRO A 165 2.91 -16.20 5.29
C PRO A 165 3.79 -14.98 5.58
N ASP A 166 4.67 -15.00 6.59
CA ASP A 166 5.51 -13.87 6.95
C ASP A 166 6.80 -13.84 6.12
N ALA A 167 7.06 -12.73 5.47
CA ALA A 167 8.30 -12.52 4.72
C ALA A 167 8.64 -11.04 4.56
N LYS A 168 9.94 -10.76 4.39
CA LYS A 168 10.50 -9.43 4.10
C LYS A 168 11.46 -9.56 2.93
N SER A 169 11.41 -8.63 1.99
CA SER A 169 12.33 -8.50 0.86
C SER A 169 12.96 -7.12 0.86
N GLN A 170 14.27 -7.04 0.67
CA GLN A 170 14.99 -5.79 0.52
C GLN A 170 15.92 -5.89 -0.68
N LEU A 171 15.87 -4.89 -1.55
CA LEU A 171 16.71 -4.80 -2.74
C LEU A 171 17.56 -3.54 -2.71
N SER A 172 18.86 -3.72 -2.90
CA SER A 172 19.79 -2.63 -3.18
C SER A 172 20.05 -2.59 -4.68
N VAL A 173 19.53 -1.55 -5.33
CA VAL A 173 19.60 -1.37 -6.78
C VAL A 173 20.68 -0.36 -7.12
N ARG A 174 21.53 -0.72 -8.09
CA ARG A 174 22.57 0.14 -8.65
C ARG A 174 21.98 0.98 -9.78
N TYR A 175 22.29 2.27 -9.72
CA TYR A 175 21.90 3.26 -10.72
C TYR A 175 23.15 3.76 -11.46
N GLU A 176 23.06 3.88 -12.79
CA GLU A 176 24.06 4.47 -13.67
C GLU A 176 23.39 5.45 -14.62
N GLY A 177 23.89 6.68 -14.71
CA GLY A 177 23.22 7.74 -15.48
C GLY A 177 21.80 8.03 -15.00
N GLY A 178 21.53 7.84 -13.69
CA GLY A 178 20.21 8.04 -13.09
C GLY A 178 19.17 6.93 -13.40
N LYS A 179 19.58 5.82 -14.03
CA LYS A 179 18.70 4.68 -14.35
C LYS A 179 19.09 3.42 -13.58
N PRO A 180 18.12 2.62 -13.12
CA PRO A 180 18.39 1.35 -12.47
C PRO A 180 18.97 0.34 -13.50
N VAL A 181 20.08 -0.31 -13.15
CA VAL A 181 20.80 -1.20 -14.07
C VAL A 181 21.10 -2.58 -13.52
N GLY A 182 20.92 -2.81 -12.21
CA GLY A 182 21.20 -4.11 -11.61
C GLY A 182 21.02 -4.08 -10.10
N VAL A 183 21.10 -5.24 -9.47
CA VAL A 183 21.01 -5.38 -8.00
C VAL A 183 22.39 -5.71 -7.42
N THR A 184 22.77 -4.99 -6.37
CA THR A 184 24.02 -5.25 -5.63
C THR A 184 23.81 -6.21 -4.47
N SER A 185 22.61 -6.18 -3.84
CA SER A 185 22.26 -7.15 -2.81
C SER A 185 20.76 -7.44 -2.79
N ILE A 186 20.45 -8.68 -2.43
CA ILE A 186 19.11 -9.23 -2.25
C ILE A 186 19.04 -9.79 -0.84
N VAL A 187 18.19 -9.21 0.01
CA VAL A 187 17.89 -9.74 1.34
C VAL A 187 16.47 -10.27 1.32
N LEU A 188 16.29 -11.52 1.69
CA LEU A 188 14.99 -12.14 1.86
C LEU A 188 14.95 -12.87 3.19
N SER A 189 14.02 -12.50 4.06
CA SER A 189 13.65 -13.27 5.24
C SER A 189 12.25 -13.82 5.01
N THR A 190 12.09 -15.14 5.00
CA THR A 190 10.79 -15.77 4.77
C THR A 190 10.55 -16.90 5.77
N GLN A 191 9.36 -16.90 6.33
CA GLN A 191 8.89 -17.93 7.22
C GLN A 191 8.82 -19.27 6.49
N HIS A 192 9.22 -20.36 7.17
CA HIS A 192 9.16 -21.73 6.68
C HIS A 192 8.67 -22.68 7.76
N LYS A 193 8.15 -23.85 7.37
CA LYS A 193 7.44 -24.75 8.29
C LYS A 193 8.34 -25.69 9.11
N PHE A 194 9.53 -26.00 8.62
CA PHE A 194 10.37 -27.05 9.21
C PHE A 194 11.67 -26.48 9.74
N GLU A 195 11.96 -26.70 11.02
CA GLU A 195 13.21 -26.28 11.67
C GLU A 195 14.47 -26.88 11.02
N SER A 196 14.32 -28.04 10.33
CA SER A 196 15.42 -28.70 9.63
C SER A 196 15.85 -28.01 8.33
N GLN A 197 15.07 -27.05 7.80
CA GLN A 197 15.43 -26.32 6.59
C GLN A 197 16.49 -25.26 6.91
N THR A 198 17.60 -25.34 6.23
CA THR A 198 18.71 -24.38 6.31
C THR A 198 18.46 -23.15 5.45
N SER A 199 19.24 -22.08 5.62
CA SER A 199 19.23 -20.91 4.74
C SER A 199 19.50 -21.28 3.29
N ASP A 200 20.37 -22.25 3.02
CA ASP A 200 20.67 -22.73 1.66
C ASP A 200 19.48 -23.48 1.04
N ASP A 201 18.75 -24.27 1.83
CA ASP A 201 17.52 -24.94 1.38
C ASP A 201 16.47 -23.91 1.00
N ILE A 202 16.25 -22.91 1.84
CA ILE A 202 15.31 -21.82 1.57
C ILE A 202 15.75 -21.02 0.35
N ARG A 203 17.04 -20.72 0.22
CA ARG A 203 17.58 -20.05 -0.96
C ARG A 203 17.28 -20.83 -2.24
N ALA A 204 17.50 -22.13 -2.23
CA ALA A 204 17.23 -22.99 -3.41
C ALA A 204 15.74 -22.94 -3.82
N ILE A 205 14.82 -22.79 -2.86
CA ILE A 205 13.38 -22.64 -3.11
C ILE A 205 13.06 -21.26 -3.73
N VAL A 206 13.58 -20.18 -3.14
CA VAL A 206 13.12 -18.81 -3.48
C VAL A 206 13.87 -18.16 -4.64
N GLU A 207 15.11 -18.54 -4.90
CA GLU A 207 15.95 -17.94 -5.94
C GLU A 207 15.32 -18.02 -7.36
N PRO A 208 14.71 -19.14 -7.80
CA PRO A 208 14.03 -19.18 -9.11
C PRO A 208 12.95 -18.12 -9.26
N TYR A 209 12.13 -17.89 -8.23
CA TYR A 209 11.06 -16.88 -8.23
C TYR A 209 11.62 -15.45 -8.26
N ILE A 210 12.72 -15.20 -7.54
CA ILE A 210 13.39 -13.90 -7.56
C ILE A 210 13.97 -13.60 -8.96
N ARG A 211 14.58 -14.60 -9.60
CA ARG A 211 15.10 -14.48 -10.97
C ARG A 211 14.02 -14.30 -12.02
N GLU A 212 12.82 -14.85 -11.80
CA GLU A 212 11.65 -14.65 -12.66
C GLU A 212 11.16 -13.19 -12.61
N VAL A 213 11.23 -12.56 -11.44
CA VAL A 213 10.70 -11.20 -11.19
C VAL A 213 11.68 -10.12 -11.64
N LEU A 214 12.97 -10.29 -11.40
CA LEU A 214 13.95 -9.26 -11.70
C LEU A 214 14.30 -9.24 -13.20
N PRO A 215 14.55 -8.05 -13.79
CA PRO A 215 14.96 -7.95 -15.18
C PRO A 215 16.20 -8.79 -15.51
N ALA A 216 16.22 -9.37 -16.70
CA ALA A 216 17.34 -10.17 -17.16
C ALA A 216 18.67 -9.39 -17.10
N GLY A 217 19.70 -9.99 -16.53
CA GLY A 217 21.03 -9.39 -16.39
C GLY A 217 21.19 -8.47 -15.15
N TRP A 218 20.14 -8.27 -14.33
CA TRP A 218 20.28 -7.48 -13.10
C TRP A 218 21.00 -8.24 -11.98
N ILE A 219 20.88 -9.56 -11.97
CA ILE A 219 21.62 -10.43 -11.05
C ILE A 219 22.89 -10.90 -11.76
N ASP A 220 24.05 -10.62 -11.19
CA ASP A 220 25.36 -11.04 -11.66
C ASP A 220 26.16 -11.79 -10.59
N GLU A 221 27.41 -12.16 -10.89
CA GLU A 221 28.30 -12.89 -9.97
C GLU A 221 28.70 -12.09 -8.73
N LYS A 222 28.50 -10.76 -8.75
CA LYS A 222 28.82 -9.85 -7.63
C LYS A 222 27.60 -9.58 -6.77
N THR A 223 26.41 -10.01 -7.16
CA THR A 223 25.19 -9.82 -6.38
C THR A 223 25.26 -10.60 -5.07
N GLU A 224 25.18 -9.90 -3.96
CA GLU A 224 25.17 -10.51 -2.63
C GLU A 224 23.78 -11.05 -2.29
N TRP A 225 23.74 -12.26 -1.72
CA TRP A 225 22.51 -12.93 -1.34
C TRP A 225 22.46 -13.16 0.18
N TRP A 226 21.39 -12.70 0.80
CA TRP A 226 21.12 -12.86 2.22
C TRP A 226 19.72 -13.45 2.41
N VAL A 227 19.62 -14.78 2.38
CA VAL A 227 18.34 -15.50 2.56
C VAL A 227 18.34 -16.10 3.97
N ASN A 228 17.35 -15.72 4.79
CA ASN A 228 17.25 -16.11 6.21
C ASN A 228 18.61 -16.07 6.91
N PRO A 229 19.31 -14.92 6.95
CA PRO A 229 20.69 -14.86 7.43
C PRO A 229 20.84 -15.22 8.92
N THR A 230 19.75 -15.17 9.69
CA THR A 230 19.70 -15.60 11.10
C THR A 230 19.43 -17.10 11.26
N GLY A 231 19.23 -17.84 10.15
CA GLY A 231 18.92 -19.25 10.15
C GLY A 231 17.41 -19.53 10.16
N THR A 232 16.92 -20.22 11.20
CA THR A 232 15.54 -20.68 11.30
C THR A 232 14.54 -19.53 11.45
N PHE A 233 13.45 -19.56 10.66
CA PHE A 233 12.33 -18.62 10.74
C PHE A 233 11.00 -19.39 10.68
N VAL A 234 10.68 -20.15 11.71
CA VAL A 234 9.46 -20.98 11.80
C VAL A 234 8.30 -20.22 12.48
N ILE A 235 8.60 -19.47 13.54
CA ILE A 235 7.61 -18.63 14.21
C ILE A 235 7.61 -17.26 13.50
N GLY A 236 6.48 -16.87 12.92
CA GLY A 236 6.31 -15.60 12.22
C GLY A 236 4.98 -14.92 12.52
N GLY A 237 4.79 -13.75 11.95
CA GLY A 237 3.59 -12.95 12.14
C GLY A 237 3.39 -12.46 13.57
N PRO A 238 2.12 -12.23 13.99
CA PRO A 238 1.80 -11.66 15.29
C PRO A 238 2.26 -12.50 16.52
N ASP A 239 2.61 -13.76 16.30
CA ASP A 239 3.22 -14.57 17.35
C ASP A 239 4.70 -14.22 17.58
N GLY A 240 5.42 -13.89 16.52
CA GLY A 240 6.82 -13.48 16.60
C GLY A 240 7.03 -12.05 17.06
N ASP A 241 6.17 -11.12 16.61
CA ASP A 241 6.24 -9.69 16.92
C ASP A 241 4.84 -9.06 16.83
N ALA A 242 4.59 -8.04 17.63
CA ALA A 242 3.31 -7.34 17.60
C ALA A 242 3.17 -6.45 16.33
N GLY A 243 1.96 -6.44 15.77
CA GLY A 243 1.59 -5.59 14.65
C GLY A 243 0.59 -4.51 15.02
N LEU A 244 0.59 -3.43 14.23
CA LEU A 244 -0.34 -2.33 14.35
C LEU A 244 -0.63 -1.74 12.96
N THR A 245 -1.90 -1.38 12.71
CA THR A 245 -2.30 -0.68 11.48
C THR A 245 -1.50 0.60 11.27
N GLY A 246 -1.02 0.83 10.03
CA GLY A 246 -0.36 2.07 9.66
C GLY A 246 1.11 2.19 10.09
N ARG A 247 1.78 1.09 10.44
CA ARG A 247 3.22 1.09 10.75
C ARG A 247 4.12 0.76 9.57
N LYS A 248 3.57 0.57 8.36
CA LYS A 248 4.33 0.28 7.12
C LYS A 248 4.03 1.28 6.00
N ILE A 249 3.77 2.54 6.36
CA ILE A 249 3.36 3.60 5.42
C ILE A 249 4.38 3.90 4.32
N ILE A 250 5.66 3.70 4.57
CA ILE A 250 6.71 3.87 3.56
C ILE A 250 6.75 2.69 2.59
N VAL A 251 6.53 1.46 3.09
CA VAL A 251 6.34 0.26 2.27
C VAL A 251 5.07 0.39 1.41
N ASP A 252 4.01 0.94 1.95
CA ASP A 252 2.73 1.15 1.25
C ASP A 252 2.84 2.11 0.07
N THR A 253 3.85 2.99 0.06
CA THR A 253 4.01 4.09 -0.89
C THR A 253 5.24 3.92 -1.78
N TYR A 254 6.32 4.63 -1.53
CA TYR A 254 7.43 4.74 -2.49
C TYR A 254 8.76 4.20 -1.96
N GLY A 255 8.79 3.50 -0.82
CA GLY A 255 10.00 2.88 -0.28
C GLY A 255 11.12 3.86 0.06
N GLY A 256 10.78 5.10 0.41
CA GLY A 256 11.74 6.15 0.73
C GLY A 256 12.24 6.96 -0.47
N ALA A 257 11.80 6.66 -1.69
CA ALA A 257 12.18 7.41 -2.89
C ALA A 257 11.47 8.78 -3.01
N ALA A 258 10.37 8.98 -2.28
CA ALA A 258 9.62 10.23 -2.22
C ALA A 258 9.22 10.56 -0.77
N PRO A 259 8.91 11.83 -0.46
CA PRO A 259 8.34 12.23 0.81
C PRO A 259 7.03 11.52 1.14
N HIS A 260 6.66 11.51 2.42
CA HIS A 260 5.39 10.99 2.92
C HIS A 260 4.76 11.98 3.90
N GLY A 261 3.44 12.15 3.84
CA GLY A 261 2.72 13.09 4.72
C GLY A 261 2.47 12.55 6.13
N GLY A 262 2.68 11.26 6.37
CA GLY A 262 2.53 10.62 7.68
C GLY A 262 1.18 9.88 7.87
N GLY A 263 0.16 10.16 7.05
CA GLY A 263 -1.14 9.50 7.15
C GLY A 263 -1.12 8.05 6.68
N ALA A 264 -1.62 7.11 7.50
CA ALA A 264 -1.85 5.73 7.10
C ALA A 264 -3.09 5.61 6.20
N PHE A 265 -3.12 4.58 5.34
CA PHE A 265 -4.24 4.31 4.43
C PHE A 265 -5.24 3.30 4.99
N SER A 266 -4.74 2.12 5.39
CA SER A 266 -5.58 0.99 5.79
C SER A 266 -6.53 1.34 6.94
N GLY A 267 -7.76 0.82 6.85
CA GLY A 267 -8.82 1.05 7.82
C GLY A 267 -9.58 2.35 7.67
N LYS A 268 -9.19 3.24 6.75
CA LYS A 268 -9.83 4.54 6.51
C LYS A 268 -10.71 4.49 5.26
N ASP A 269 -12.00 4.88 5.40
CA ASP A 269 -12.87 5.07 4.25
C ASP A 269 -12.42 6.28 3.39
N PRO A 270 -12.84 6.37 2.11
CA PRO A 270 -12.30 7.36 1.17
C PRO A 270 -12.70 8.82 1.45
N THR A 271 -13.46 9.11 2.51
CA THR A 271 -13.68 10.50 2.95
C THR A 271 -12.46 11.06 3.68
N LYS A 272 -11.57 10.21 4.18
CA LYS A 272 -10.32 10.60 4.81
C LYS A 272 -9.30 10.94 3.74
N VAL A 273 -8.90 12.22 3.69
CA VAL A 273 -7.96 12.76 2.68
C VAL A 273 -6.57 12.13 2.77
N ASP A 274 -6.15 11.64 3.94
CA ASP A 274 -4.91 10.87 4.08
C ASP A 274 -4.80 9.74 3.05
N ARG A 275 -5.91 9.06 2.77
CA ARG A 275 -5.98 7.99 1.78
C ARG A 275 -6.35 8.51 0.41
N SER A 276 -7.51 9.15 0.27
CA SER A 276 -8.06 9.54 -1.03
C SER A 276 -7.20 10.57 -1.77
N ALA A 277 -6.68 11.57 -1.07
CA ALA A 277 -5.84 12.59 -1.70
C ALA A 277 -4.41 12.08 -2.01
N ALA A 278 -3.87 11.11 -1.24
CA ALA A 278 -2.64 10.44 -1.62
C ALA A 278 -2.81 9.61 -2.91
N TYR A 279 -3.97 8.94 -3.08
CA TYR A 279 -4.31 8.25 -4.32
C TYR A 279 -4.47 9.22 -5.49
N ALA A 280 -5.15 10.35 -5.28
CA ALA A 280 -5.29 11.39 -6.29
C ALA A 280 -3.94 12.00 -6.70
N ALA A 281 -3.07 12.29 -5.73
CA ALA A 281 -1.72 12.80 -6.00
C ALA A 281 -0.89 11.79 -6.80
N ARG A 282 -0.96 10.47 -6.47
CA ARG A 282 -0.34 9.41 -7.28
C ARG A 282 -0.90 9.36 -8.69
N TYR A 283 -2.22 9.41 -8.84
CA TYR A 283 -2.89 9.40 -10.13
C TYR A 283 -2.41 10.54 -11.02
N LEU A 284 -2.35 11.76 -10.49
CA LEU A 284 -1.87 12.93 -11.22
C LEU A 284 -0.38 12.82 -11.59
N ALA A 285 0.49 12.48 -10.63
CA ALA A 285 1.92 12.31 -10.88
C ALA A 285 2.19 11.24 -11.94
N LYS A 286 1.46 10.10 -11.87
CA LYS A 286 1.57 9.02 -12.86
C LYS A 286 1.16 9.47 -14.25
N ASN A 287 0.07 10.23 -14.37
CA ASN A 287 -0.39 10.74 -15.67
C ASN A 287 0.57 11.77 -16.26
N VAL A 288 1.19 12.64 -15.45
CA VAL A 288 2.23 13.58 -15.91
C VAL A 288 3.40 12.83 -16.55
N VAL A 289 3.92 11.79 -15.87
CA VAL A 289 5.03 10.98 -16.41
C VAL A 289 4.58 10.17 -17.62
N ALA A 290 3.40 9.53 -17.58
CA ALA A 290 2.85 8.78 -18.70
C ALA A 290 2.59 9.65 -19.94
N ALA A 291 2.24 10.93 -19.77
CA ALA A 291 2.09 11.87 -20.84
C ALA A 291 3.43 12.32 -21.48
N GLY A 292 4.56 11.95 -20.86
CA GLY A 292 5.89 12.37 -21.29
C GLY A 292 6.24 13.82 -20.94
N LEU A 293 5.48 14.44 -20.03
CA LEU A 293 5.73 15.81 -19.59
C LEU A 293 6.90 15.91 -18.60
N ALA A 294 7.28 14.81 -17.97
CA ALA A 294 8.46 14.69 -17.14
C ALA A 294 8.89 13.22 -17.04
N LYS A 295 10.16 12.95 -16.64
CA LYS A 295 10.63 11.60 -16.31
C LYS A 295 10.37 11.25 -14.85
N LYS A 296 10.26 12.25 -14.00
CA LYS A 296 9.95 12.15 -12.57
C LYS A 296 8.95 13.25 -12.22
N CYS A 297 7.99 12.94 -11.39
CA CYS A 297 7.03 13.94 -10.93
C CYS A 297 6.62 13.63 -9.49
N LEU A 298 6.83 14.59 -8.61
CA LEU A 298 6.28 14.64 -7.26
C LEU A 298 5.13 15.64 -7.26
N ILE A 299 4.00 15.26 -6.66
CA ILE A 299 2.89 16.18 -6.40
C ILE A 299 2.58 16.13 -4.91
N GLN A 300 2.50 17.31 -4.28
CA GLN A 300 1.99 17.49 -2.94
C GLN A 300 0.63 18.19 -3.00
N VAL A 301 -0.32 17.73 -2.23
CA VAL A 301 -1.58 18.42 -1.94
C VAL A 301 -1.76 18.61 -0.45
N SER A 302 -2.38 19.72 -0.04
CA SER A 302 -2.59 20.01 1.38
C SER A 302 -4.02 20.46 1.65
N TYR A 303 -4.55 20.10 2.83
CA TYR A 303 -5.90 20.42 3.25
C TYR A 303 -5.93 21.01 4.65
N ALA A 304 -6.95 21.84 4.89
CA ALA A 304 -7.37 22.25 6.24
C ALA A 304 -8.70 21.56 6.61
N ILE A 305 -8.86 21.23 7.88
CA ILE A 305 -10.10 20.64 8.40
C ILE A 305 -11.31 21.49 8.04
N GLY A 306 -12.37 20.87 7.53
CA GLY A 306 -13.62 21.54 7.14
C GLY A 306 -13.55 22.32 5.83
N VAL A 307 -12.39 22.37 5.14
CA VAL A 307 -12.22 23.07 3.86
C VAL A 307 -12.20 22.06 2.73
N ALA A 308 -13.05 22.25 1.71
CA ALA A 308 -13.15 21.31 0.58
C ALA A 308 -12.01 21.45 -0.42
N LYS A 309 -11.62 22.69 -0.76
CA LYS A 309 -10.54 22.91 -1.72
C LYS A 309 -9.18 22.71 -1.06
N PRO A 310 -8.20 22.11 -1.78
CA PRO A 310 -6.84 22.07 -1.27
C PRO A 310 -6.30 23.47 -1.02
N LEU A 311 -5.47 23.63 0.02
CA LEU A 311 -4.80 24.90 0.35
C LEU A 311 -3.69 25.20 -0.66
N SER A 312 -3.01 24.17 -1.13
CA SER A 312 -1.94 24.28 -2.13
C SER A 312 -1.82 22.99 -2.92
N ILE A 313 -1.31 23.15 -4.14
CA ILE A 313 -0.80 22.09 -4.98
C ILE A 313 0.65 22.49 -5.28
N TYR A 314 1.59 21.57 -5.11
CA TYR A 314 2.99 21.77 -5.42
C TYR A 314 3.44 20.62 -6.31
N ALA A 315 4.20 20.92 -7.36
CA ALA A 315 4.83 19.94 -8.22
C ALA A 315 6.36 20.13 -8.24
N ASP A 316 7.08 19.03 -8.36
CA ASP A 316 8.53 19.02 -8.60
C ASP A 316 8.85 17.90 -9.61
N THR A 317 9.33 18.28 -10.76
CA THR A 317 9.77 17.33 -11.80
C THR A 317 11.25 16.99 -11.69
N TYR A 318 11.93 17.44 -10.63
CA TYR A 318 13.36 17.24 -10.42
C TYR A 318 14.23 17.72 -11.59
N GLY A 319 13.78 18.77 -12.30
CA GLY A 319 14.41 19.30 -13.49
C GLY A 319 14.33 18.39 -14.71
N THR A 320 13.40 17.44 -14.73
CA THR A 320 13.14 16.55 -15.89
C THR A 320 11.89 16.96 -16.68
N GLY A 321 11.24 18.07 -16.29
CA GLY A 321 10.02 18.57 -16.92
C GLY A 321 10.28 19.13 -18.32
N GLU A 322 9.35 18.86 -19.24
CA GLU A 322 9.29 19.51 -20.58
C GLU A 322 8.70 20.92 -20.49
N VAL A 323 8.01 21.24 -19.40
CA VAL A 323 7.48 22.55 -19.03
C VAL A 323 7.87 22.88 -17.60
N ALA A 324 7.68 24.13 -17.17
CA ALA A 324 7.96 24.57 -15.80
C ALA A 324 7.05 23.85 -14.78
N ASP A 325 7.54 23.67 -13.55
CA ASP A 325 6.79 22.98 -12.49
C ASP A 325 5.49 23.72 -12.15
N GLU A 326 5.48 25.05 -12.16
CA GLU A 326 4.28 25.88 -11.95
C GLU A 326 3.22 25.65 -13.04
N GLU A 327 3.65 25.31 -14.25
CA GLU A 327 2.72 24.95 -15.34
C GLU A 327 2.11 23.57 -15.10
N ILE A 328 2.88 22.61 -14.61
CA ILE A 328 2.35 21.30 -14.17
C ILE A 328 1.30 21.49 -13.07
N GLU A 329 1.58 22.33 -12.06
CA GLU A 329 0.62 22.64 -10.98
C GLU A 329 -0.71 23.19 -11.55
N ARG A 330 -0.62 24.14 -12.47
CA ARG A 330 -1.79 24.74 -13.14
C ARG A 330 -2.61 23.70 -13.90
N ILE A 331 -1.95 22.85 -14.66
CA ILE A 331 -2.59 21.87 -15.53
C ILE A 331 -3.26 20.78 -14.71
N VAL A 332 -2.60 20.21 -13.71
CA VAL A 332 -3.19 19.16 -12.87
C VAL A 332 -4.39 19.65 -12.07
N ALA A 333 -4.37 20.92 -11.62
CA ALA A 333 -5.50 21.56 -10.96
C ALA A 333 -6.73 21.72 -11.86
N GLN A 334 -6.53 21.80 -13.18
CA GLN A 334 -7.63 21.88 -14.16
C GLN A 334 -8.16 20.51 -14.58
N CYS A 335 -7.30 19.47 -14.54
CA CYS A 335 -7.66 18.12 -14.98
C CYS A 335 -8.49 17.32 -13.98
N MET A 336 -8.49 17.70 -12.69
CA MET A 336 -9.19 16.97 -11.66
C MET A 336 -9.72 17.89 -10.55
N ASP A 337 -10.97 17.67 -10.15
CA ASP A 337 -11.52 18.28 -8.93
C ASP A 337 -10.90 17.59 -7.71
N LEU A 338 -10.04 18.34 -6.99
CA LEU A 338 -9.33 17.86 -5.82
C LEU A 338 -10.09 18.10 -4.50
N THR A 339 -11.37 18.41 -4.54
CA THR A 339 -12.20 18.31 -3.34
C THR A 339 -12.34 16.85 -2.90
N PRO A 340 -12.55 16.55 -1.61
CA PRO A 340 -12.73 15.15 -1.15
C PRO A 340 -13.83 14.40 -1.91
N ARG A 341 -14.94 15.08 -2.26
CA ARG A 341 -16.02 14.52 -3.10
C ARG A 341 -15.54 14.31 -4.54
N GLY A 342 -14.87 15.31 -5.14
CA GLY A 342 -14.34 15.23 -6.49
C GLY A 342 -13.41 14.04 -6.67
N ILE A 343 -12.49 13.84 -5.74
CA ILE A 343 -11.56 12.72 -5.73
C ILE A 343 -12.31 11.38 -5.69
N ARG A 344 -13.23 11.22 -4.71
CA ARG A 344 -13.98 9.96 -4.56
C ARG A 344 -14.82 9.63 -5.79
N THR A 345 -15.42 10.64 -6.42
CA THR A 345 -16.23 10.47 -7.62
C THR A 345 -15.36 10.13 -8.82
N HIS A 346 -14.26 10.87 -9.05
CA HIS A 346 -13.38 10.67 -10.19
C HIS A 346 -12.70 9.30 -10.18
N LEU A 347 -12.20 8.89 -9.02
CA LEU A 347 -11.51 7.61 -8.84
C LEU A 347 -12.43 6.45 -8.46
N ASP A 348 -13.76 6.70 -8.33
CA ASP A 348 -14.78 5.68 -7.97
C ASP A 348 -14.43 4.89 -6.70
N LEU A 349 -14.07 5.63 -5.63
CA LEU A 349 -13.51 5.05 -4.42
C LEU A 349 -14.54 4.49 -3.43
N ASN A 350 -15.84 4.75 -3.60
CA ASN A 350 -16.90 4.29 -2.69
C ASN A 350 -17.28 2.83 -2.98
N ARG A 351 -16.30 1.92 -3.00
CA ARG A 351 -16.44 0.50 -3.32
C ARG A 351 -15.61 -0.36 -2.37
N PRO A 352 -15.96 -1.65 -2.19
CA PRO A 352 -15.17 -2.60 -1.39
C PRO A 352 -13.95 -3.09 -2.20
N ILE A 353 -12.92 -2.25 -2.30
CA ILE A 353 -11.73 -2.48 -3.14
C ILE A 353 -10.41 -2.45 -2.34
N TYR A 354 -10.48 -2.29 -1.01
CA TYR A 354 -9.35 -1.91 -0.18
C TYR A 354 -8.56 -3.08 0.42
N ALA A 355 -9.19 -4.19 0.80
CA ALA A 355 -8.51 -5.33 1.41
C ALA A 355 -7.32 -5.84 0.56
N ARG A 356 -7.44 -5.82 -0.77
CA ARG A 356 -6.38 -6.22 -1.71
C ARG A 356 -5.24 -5.21 -1.83
N THR A 357 -5.44 -3.97 -1.36
CA THR A 357 -4.43 -2.90 -1.43
C THR A 357 -3.49 -2.92 -0.23
N ALA A 358 -3.90 -3.54 0.86
CA ALA A 358 -3.23 -3.49 2.16
C ALA A 358 -1.86 -4.19 2.19
N ALA A 359 -1.49 -4.96 1.15
CA ALA A 359 -0.18 -5.60 1.04
C ALA A 359 0.37 -5.46 -0.39
N TYR A 360 1.69 -5.53 -0.50
CA TYR A 360 2.43 -5.46 -1.77
C TYR A 360 2.30 -4.11 -2.51
N GLY A 361 2.13 -3.03 -1.75
CA GLY A 361 2.05 -1.64 -2.23
C GLY A 361 0.65 -1.22 -2.67
N HIS A 362 0.27 0.00 -2.30
CA HIS A 362 -0.95 0.68 -2.79
C HIS A 362 -0.75 1.23 -4.20
N PHE A 363 0.50 1.41 -4.62
CA PHE A 363 0.89 1.95 -5.92
C PHE A 363 1.69 0.93 -6.73
N GLY A 364 1.78 1.16 -8.07
CA GLY A 364 2.48 0.25 -8.97
C GLY A 364 1.71 -1.04 -9.28
N ARG A 365 0.39 -0.99 -9.21
CA ARG A 365 -0.52 -2.10 -9.55
C ARG A 365 -1.27 -1.80 -10.85
N ALA A 366 -1.80 -2.82 -11.50
CA ALA A 366 -2.67 -2.62 -12.65
C ALA A 366 -4.09 -2.25 -12.18
N PRO A 367 -4.77 -1.29 -12.84
CA PRO A 367 -6.18 -1.04 -12.60
C PRO A 367 -7.02 -2.28 -12.89
N GLU A 368 -8.02 -2.54 -12.04
CA GLU A 368 -8.90 -3.70 -12.16
C GLU A 368 -10.30 -3.31 -12.65
N ALA A 369 -11.02 -4.23 -13.28
CA ALA A 369 -12.32 -3.96 -13.90
C ALA A 369 -13.41 -3.59 -12.87
N ASP A 370 -13.28 -4.05 -11.62
CA ASP A 370 -14.21 -3.76 -10.53
C ASP A 370 -13.93 -2.43 -9.80
N GLY A 371 -12.94 -1.66 -10.28
CA GLY A 371 -12.53 -0.37 -9.71
C GLY A 371 -11.30 -0.43 -8.81
N GLY A 372 -10.76 -1.62 -8.53
CA GLY A 372 -9.51 -1.77 -7.79
C GLY A 372 -8.36 -1.02 -8.48
N PHE A 373 -7.55 -0.34 -7.68
CA PHE A 373 -6.40 0.46 -8.16
C PHE A 373 -6.76 1.49 -9.27
N SER A 374 -7.96 2.08 -9.21
CA SER A 374 -8.41 3.07 -10.20
C SER A 374 -7.47 4.28 -10.34
N TRP A 375 -6.73 4.61 -9.27
CA TRP A 375 -5.71 5.68 -9.25
C TRP A 375 -4.43 5.33 -10.02
N GLU A 376 -4.33 4.14 -10.57
CA GLU A 376 -3.24 3.72 -11.44
C GLU A 376 -3.58 3.86 -12.94
N LYS A 377 -4.78 4.33 -13.29
CA LYS A 377 -5.15 4.64 -14.68
C LYS A 377 -4.31 5.79 -15.25
N THR A 378 -4.08 5.75 -16.57
CA THR A 378 -3.34 6.78 -17.32
C THR A 378 -4.23 7.44 -18.37
N ASP A 379 -5.45 7.74 -18.01
CA ASP A 379 -6.51 8.27 -18.88
C ASP A 379 -6.55 9.81 -18.99
N LEU A 380 -5.67 10.53 -18.26
CA LEU A 380 -5.48 11.99 -18.43
C LEU A 380 -4.44 12.39 -19.47
N ILE A 381 -3.75 11.45 -20.14
CA ILE A 381 -2.63 11.73 -21.05
C ILE A 381 -3.00 12.77 -22.11
N GLU A 382 -4.12 12.57 -22.82
CA GLU A 382 -4.54 13.47 -23.88
C GLU A 382 -5.00 14.83 -23.33
N ALA A 383 -5.66 14.86 -22.18
CA ALA A 383 -6.06 16.10 -21.52
C ALA A 383 -4.84 16.93 -21.08
N LEU A 384 -3.83 16.29 -20.49
CA LEU A 384 -2.58 16.92 -20.07
C LEU A 384 -1.81 17.48 -21.26
N LYS A 385 -1.63 16.70 -22.35
CA LYS A 385 -0.95 17.18 -23.57
C LYS A 385 -1.64 18.34 -24.25
N LYS A 386 -2.97 18.40 -24.17
CA LYS A 386 -3.74 19.50 -24.78
C LYS A 386 -3.69 20.78 -23.93
N ALA A 387 -3.45 20.65 -22.63
CA ALA A 387 -3.42 21.78 -21.70
C ALA A 387 -2.06 22.51 -21.65
N VAL A 388 -0.98 21.87 -22.15
CA VAL A 388 0.33 22.46 -22.46
C VAL A 388 0.27 23.22 -23.78
#